data_480d4939bcaa190195a41179f88a125d
#
_entry.id   480d4939bcaa190195a41179f88a125d
#
_cell.length_a   1.000
_cell.length_b   1.000
_cell.length_c   1.000
_cell.angle_alpha   90.00
_cell.angle_beta   90.00
_cell.angle_gamma   90.00
#
_symmetry.space_group_name_H-M   'P 1'
#
loop_
_entity.id
_entity.type
_entity.pdbx_description
1 polymer ?
#
loop_
_entity_poly.entity_id
_entity_poly.type
_entity_poly.pdbx_seq_one_letter_code
_entity_poly.pdbx_strand_id
1 'polypeptide(L)'
;MDKYGREGHRSRIRQNYFTNGVDGMSDVHIMELFLSLVVPRKDVKPIAYSLFNRFESIEKIFSASYKELVEVDGVGDNTAVVIMMYNDLIKRADKFEFLSMFKKENRLAYAKSYIFGKERYNVVFVGSQGEVVDNLHLDFYSGSVKESLVKRLVEYGCPAVFVMRSGSENILGSDVNFVSEIKIVLLAMGVVFLDYIVVGVDACVSINDTKHYKLLEN
;
A
#
# COMPACT_ATOMS: atom_id res chain seq x y z
N MET A 1 33.89 30.86 5.55
CA MET A 1 32.53 30.61 6.01
C MET A 1 32.09 29.21 5.61
N ASP A 2 31.73 28.45 6.53
CA ASP A 2 31.95 27.06 6.85
C ASP A 2 31.30 26.03 5.88
N LYS A 3 32.09 25.41 5.03
CA LYS A 3 31.69 24.30 4.16
C LYS A 3 31.35 23.04 4.97
N TYR A 4 31.99 22.87 6.12
CA TYR A 4 31.81 21.72 7.01
C TYR A 4 30.53 21.81 7.88
N GLY A 5 30.05 23.00 8.20
CA GLY A 5 28.82 23.18 8.99
C GLY A 5 27.54 22.78 8.25
N ARG A 6 27.50 23.01 6.95
CA ARG A 6 26.32 22.73 6.10
C ARG A 6 26.16 21.27 5.74
N GLU A 7 27.26 20.56 5.45
CA GLU A 7 27.23 19.12 5.24
C GLU A 7 26.88 18.37 6.54
N GLY A 8 27.37 18.84 7.67
CA GLY A 8 27.03 18.29 8.98
C GLY A 8 25.55 18.48 9.36
N HIS A 9 24.94 19.62 8.99
CA HIS A 9 23.50 19.85 9.24
C HIS A 9 22.61 18.95 8.39
N ARG A 10 22.85 18.86 7.09
CA ARG A 10 22.11 17.96 6.17
C ARG A 10 22.24 16.49 6.58
N SER A 11 23.43 16.08 7.01
CA SER A 11 23.67 14.73 7.50
C SER A 11 22.89 14.43 8.76
N ARG A 12 22.83 15.39 9.72
CA ARG A 12 22.05 15.25 10.96
C ARG A 12 20.55 15.15 10.71
N ILE A 13 20.01 15.98 9.82
CA ILE A 13 18.57 15.92 9.47
C ILE A 13 18.24 14.58 8.83
N ARG A 14 19.06 14.08 7.91
CA ARG A 14 18.89 12.74 7.32
C ARG A 14 18.97 11.64 8.38
N GLN A 15 19.95 11.72 9.28
CA GLN A 15 20.10 10.73 10.34
C GLN A 15 18.88 10.74 11.29
N ASN A 16 18.34 11.93 11.60
CA ASN A 16 17.13 12.05 12.39
C ASN A 16 15.93 11.37 11.69
N TYR A 17 15.78 11.57 10.40
CA TYR A 17 14.75 10.88 9.60
C TYR A 17 14.89 9.35 9.64
N PHE A 18 16.11 8.82 9.47
CA PHE A 18 16.35 7.37 9.54
C PHE A 18 16.11 6.79 10.94
N THR A 19 16.35 7.55 11.99
CA THR A 19 16.20 7.06 13.37
C THR A 19 14.77 7.19 13.90
N ASN A 20 14.09 8.28 13.59
CA ASN A 20 12.82 8.64 14.24
C ASN A 20 11.64 8.73 13.25
N GLY A 21 11.90 8.60 11.97
CA GLY A 21 10.86 8.78 10.93
C GLY A 21 10.36 10.23 10.83
N VAL A 22 9.27 10.41 10.08
CA VAL A 22 8.61 11.71 9.89
C VAL A 22 8.00 12.21 11.20
N ASP A 23 7.42 11.31 12.00
CA ASP A 23 6.72 11.66 13.25
C ASP A 23 7.67 12.25 14.33
N GLY A 24 8.96 11.96 14.24
CA GLY A 24 10.00 12.51 15.12
C GLY A 24 10.58 13.85 14.65
N MET A 25 10.00 14.47 13.60
CA MET A 25 10.51 15.70 13.00
C MET A 25 9.44 16.81 12.99
N SER A 26 9.89 18.07 13.16
CA SER A 26 8.99 19.20 12.91
C SER A 26 8.80 19.42 11.40
N ASP A 27 7.67 20.00 11.00
CA ASP A 27 7.34 20.31 9.61
C ASP A 27 8.45 21.10 8.88
N VAL A 28 9.07 22.05 9.58
CA VAL A 28 10.20 22.83 9.06
C VAL A 28 11.39 21.93 8.76
N HIS A 29 11.73 20.99 9.65
CA HIS A 29 12.84 20.06 9.42
C HIS A 29 12.55 19.06 8.29
N ILE A 30 11.29 18.63 8.14
CA ILE A 30 10.84 17.80 7.01
C ILE A 30 11.05 18.57 5.70
N MET A 31 10.61 19.84 5.67
CA MET A 31 10.78 20.71 4.50
C MET A 31 12.27 21.01 4.22
N GLU A 32 13.10 21.24 5.25
CA GLU A 32 14.55 21.38 5.06
C GLU A 32 15.16 20.11 4.45
N LEU A 33 14.75 18.93 4.91
CA LEU A 33 15.19 17.66 4.35
C LEU A 33 14.79 17.56 2.88
N PHE A 34 13.52 17.78 2.56
CA PHE A 34 13.01 17.76 1.18
C PHE A 34 13.78 18.73 0.28
N LEU A 35 13.89 19.99 0.66
CA LEU A 35 14.62 21.00 -0.09
C LEU A 35 16.11 20.64 -0.24
N SER A 36 16.71 19.98 0.74
CA SER A 36 18.12 19.56 0.67
C SER A 36 18.41 18.55 -0.44
N LEU A 37 17.40 17.80 -0.87
CA LEU A 37 17.48 16.84 -1.96
C LEU A 37 17.36 17.51 -3.33
N VAL A 38 16.64 18.63 -3.38
CA VAL A 38 16.28 19.35 -4.61
C VAL A 38 17.22 20.52 -4.91
N VAL A 39 17.68 21.22 -3.87
CA VAL A 39 18.53 22.40 -3.98
C VAL A 39 19.96 22.06 -3.57
N PRO A 40 20.85 21.76 -4.53
CA PRO A 40 22.22 21.42 -4.20
C PRO A 40 23.01 22.65 -3.72
N ARG A 41 23.93 22.42 -2.76
CA ARG A 41 24.98 23.38 -2.35
C ARG A 41 24.50 24.71 -1.73
N LYS A 42 23.19 24.93 -1.54
CA LYS A 42 22.65 26.12 -0.84
C LYS A 42 22.20 25.74 0.56
N ASP A 43 22.21 26.73 1.47
CA ASP A 43 21.48 26.61 2.72
C ASP A 43 19.98 26.69 2.44
N VAL A 44 19.27 25.63 2.77
CA VAL A 44 17.81 25.48 2.48
C VAL A 44 16.96 25.92 3.66
N LYS A 45 17.57 26.15 4.84
CA LYS A 45 16.87 26.56 6.05
C LYS A 45 16.11 27.89 5.85
N PRO A 46 16.71 28.96 5.31
CA PRO A 46 15.98 30.21 5.04
C PRO A 46 14.80 29.99 4.08
N ILE A 47 14.97 29.13 3.06
CA ILE A 47 13.91 28.85 2.06
C ILE A 47 12.73 28.13 2.75
N ALA A 48 13.00 27.14 3.61
CA ALA A 48 11.97 26.44 4.36
C ALA A 48 11.16 27.42 5.24
N TYR A 49 11.84 28.30 5.97
CA TYR A 49 11.17 29.32 6.78
C TYR A 49 10.36 30.31 5.93
N SER A 50 10.87 30.76 4.78
CA SER A 50 10.13 31.64 3.87
C SER A 50 8.86 31.01 3.34
N LEU A 51 8.91 29.71 3.01
CA LEU A 51 7.74 28.92 2.60
C LEU A 51 6.70 28.83 3.73
N PHE A 52 7.13 28.50 4.95
CA PHE A 52 6.19 28.43 6.09
C PHE A 52 5.61 29.79 6.48
N ASN A 53 6.41 30.85 6.42
CA ASN A 53 5.91 32.21 6.69
C ASN A 53 4.83 32.63 5.70
N ARG A 54 4.89 32.16 4.45
CA ARG A 54 3.90 32.50 3.42
C ARG A 54 2.68 31.57 3.44
N PHE A 55 2.89 30.26 3.59
CA PHE A 55 1.84 29.27 3.39
C PHE A 55 1.34 28.61 4.68
N GLU A 56 2.06 28.77 5.80
CA GLU A 56 1.68 28.33 7.15
C GLU A 56 1.71 26.81 7.39
N SER A 57 1.53 25.97 6.36
CA SER A 57 1.51 24.51 6.49
C SER A 57 2.13 23.79 5.30
N ILE A 58 2.61 22.56 5.50
CA ILE A 58 3.10 21.67 4.44
C ILE A 58 2.05 21.49 3.35
N GLU A 59 0.80 21.25 3.74
CA GLU A 59 -0.31 21.05 2.81
C GLU A 59 -0.49 22.25 1.86
N LYS A 60 -0.50 23.48 2.43
CA LYS A 60 -0.62 24.71 1.62
C LYS A 60 0.60 24.94 0.72
N ILE A 61 1.81 24.59 1.19
CA ILE A 61 3.03 24.67 0.36
C ILE A 61 2.91 23.76 -0.86
N PHE A 62 2.54 22.49 -0.68
CA PHE A 62 2.42 21.54 -1.78
C PHE A 62 1.21 21.80 -2.67
N SER A 63 0.19 22.50 -2.18
CA SER A 63 -1.00 22.89 -2.97
C SER A 63 -0.85 24.22 -3.70
N ALA A 64 0.24 24.96 -3.44
CA ALA A 64 0.47 26.28 -4.03
C ALA A 64 0.73 26.18 -5.54
N SER A 65 0.31 27.23 -6.28
CA SER A 65 0.58 27.35 -7.70
C SER A 65 2.04 27.71 -7.99
N TYR A 66 2.49 27.44 -9.21
CA TYR A 66 3.83 27.84 -9.67
C TYR A 66 4.13 29.32 -9.39
N LYS A 67 3.17 30.20 -9.70
CA LYS A 67 3.34 31.66 -9.52
C LYS A 67 3.57 32.01 -8.05
N GLU A 68 2.80 31.43 -7.15
CA GLU A 68 2.93 31.67 -5.72
C GLU A 68 4.25 31.14 -5.16
N LEU A 69 4.72 29.98 -5.65
CA LEU A 69 5.96 29.38 -5.20
C LEU A 69 7.20 30.19 -5.62
N VAL A 70 7.27 30.67 -6.88
CA VAL A 70 8.43 31.44 -7.38
C VAL A 70 8.53 32.84 -6.79
N GLU A 71 7.45 33.36 -6.18
CA GLU A 71 7.45 34.63 -5.45
C GLU A 71 8.12 34.50 -4.05
N VAL A 72 8.37 33.25 -3.58
CA VAL A 72 9.06 33.02 -2.31
C VAL A 72 10.56 33.17 -2.50
N ASP A 73 11.20 33.98 -1.67
CA ASP A 73 12.64 34.21 -1.76
C ASP A 73 13.43 32.90 -1.62
N GLY A 74 14.31 32.68 -2.60
CA GLY A 74 15.13 31.46 -2.69
C GLY A 74 14.48 30.27 -3.41
N VAL A 75 13.20 30.32 -3.76
CA VAL A 75 12.52 29.32 -4.59
C VAL A 75 12.69 29.67 -6.06
N GLY A 76 13.49 28.90 -6.79
CA GLY A 76 13.61 29.00 -8.24
C GLY A 76 12.69 28.04 -8.97
N ASP A 77 12.63 28.15 -10.31
CA ASP A 77 11.76 27.35 -11.19
C ASP A 77 11.84 25.84 -10.89
N ASN A 78 13.05 25.30 -10.80
CA ASN A 78 13.24 23.87 -10.55
C ASN A 78 12.67 23.44 -9.18
N THR A 79 12.81 24.28 -8.16
CA THR A 79 12.29 24.00 -6.82
C THR A 79 10.76 24.04 -6.83
N ALA A 80 10.16 25.02 -7.47
CA ALA A 80 8.71 25.13 -7.63
C ALA A 80 8.14 23.92 -8.39
N VAL A 81 8.76 23.55 -9.52
CA VAL A 81 8.35 22.36 -10.30
C VAL A 81 8.40 21.09 -9.47
N VAL A 82 9.45 20.87 -8.67
CA VAL A 82 9.56 19.66 -7.83
C VAL A 82 8.50 19.64 -6.73
N ILE A 83 8.21 20.78 -6.09
CA ILE A 83 7.12 20.88 -5.09
C ILE A 83 5.78 20.50 -5.74
N MET A 84 5.45 21.06 -6.89
CA MET A 84 4.21 20.76 -7.62
C MET A 84 4.15 19.29 -8.06
N MET A 85 5.25 18.80 -8.65
CA MET A 85 5.33 17.40 -9.12
C MET A 85 5.13 16.40 -7.96
N TYR A 86 5.65 16.69 -6.78
CA TYR A 86 5.44 15.85 -5.61
C TYR A 86 3.95 15.78 -5.22
N ASN A 87 3.24 16.90 -5.22
CA ASN A 87 1.80 16.94 -5.00
C ASN A 87 1.03 16.15 -6.08
N ASP A 88 1.42 16.29 -7.34
CA ASP A 88 0.79 15.53 -8.44
C ASP A 88 1.06 14.02 -8.34
N LEU A 89 2.24 13.62 -7.88
CA LEU A 89 2.57 12.22 -7.63
C LEU A 89 1.72 11.65 -6.48
N ILE A 90 1.55 12.39 -5.37
CA ILE A 90 0.67 12.00 -4.27
C ILE A 90 -0.77 11.84 -4.80
N LYS A 91 -1.32 12.86 -5.47
CA LYS A 91 -2.67 12.80 -6.05
C LYS A 91 -2.83 11.66 -7.06
N ARG A 92 -1.78 11.31 -7.79
CA ARG A 92 -1.80 10.18 -8.70
C ARG A 92 -1.71 8.85 -7.95
N ALA A 93 -0.94 8.79 -6.88
CA ALA A 93 -0.87 7.62 -6.00
C ALA A 93 -2.20 7.42 -5.23
N ASP A 94 -2.83 8.49 -4.76
CA ASP A 94 -4.14 8.47 -4.10
C ASP A 94 -5.28 8.09 -5.07
N LYS A 95 -5.11 8.34 -6.38
CA LYS A 95 -6.01 7.81 -7.43
C LYS A 95 -5.86 6.30 -7.64
N PHE A 96 -4.75 5.70 -7.27
CA PHE A 96 -4.73 4.31 -6.85
C PHE A 96 -5.38 4.29 -5.47
N GLU A 97 -6.73 4.42 -5.43
CA GLU A 97 -7.51 4.17 -4.24
C GLU A 97 -6.88 2.96 -3.57
N PHE A 98 -6.45 3.14 -2.33
CA PHE A 98 -5.99 2.01 -1.53
C PHE A 98 -7.19 1.08 -1.43
N LEU A 99 -7.23 0.10 -2.35
CA LEU A 99 -8.36 -0.80 -2.51
C LEU A 99 -8.35 -1.73 -1.30
N SER A 100 -8.93 -1.24 -0.19
CA SER A 100 -9.05 -2.07 0.99
C SER A 100 -9.79 -3.36 0.65
N MET A 101 -9.11 -4.49 0.79
CA MET A 101 -9.66 -5.82 0.52
C MET A 101 -10.75 -6.24 1.51
N PHE A 102 -11.00 -5.45 2.55
CA PHE A 102 -12.18 -5.64 3.41
C PHE A 102 -13.49 -5.34 2.66
N LYS A 103 -13.46 -4.49 1.61
CA LYS A 103 -14.61 -4.27 0.73
C LYS A 103 -14.67 -5.34 -0.36
N LYS A 104 -15.84 -5.92 -0.54
CA LYS A 104 -16.07 -6.99 -1.54
C LYS A 104 -15.79 -6.52 -2.96
N GLU A 105 -16.24 -5.31 -3.31
CA GLU A 105 -16.06 -4.71 -4.63
C GLU A 105 -14.58 -4.64 -5.02
N ASN A 106 -13.73 -4.30 -4.05
CA ASN A 106 -12.28 -4.21 -4.25
C ASN A 106 -11.65 -5.60 -4.44
N ARG A 107 -12.10 -6.62 -3.68
CA ARG A 107 -11.65 -8.00 -3.90
C ARG A 107 -12.03 -8.50 -5.29
N LEU A 108 -13.24 -8.20 -5.75
CA LEU A 108 -13.67 -8.58 -7.10
C LEU A 108 -12.87 -7.84 -8.19
N ALA A 109 -12.61 -6.54 -8.01
CA ALA A 109 -11.78 -5.75 -8.92
C ALA A 109 -10.34 -6.27 -8.95
N TYR A 110 -9.77 -6.56 -7.79
CA TYR A 110 -8.44 -7.17 -7.68
C TYR A 110 -8.38 -8.52 -8.39
N ALA A 111 -9.36 -9.40 -8.15
CA ALA A 111 -9.42 -10.71 -8.77
C ALA A 111 -9.50 -10.61 -10.31
N LYS A 112 -10.30 -9.68 -10.85
CA LYS A 112 -10.39 -9.41 -12.30
C LYS A 112 -9.07 -8.93 -12.90
N SER A 113 -8.30 -8.15 -12.17
CA SER A 113 -7.00 -7.65 -12.64
C SER A 113 -5.90 -8.70 -12.59
N TYR A 114 -6.13 -9.79 -11.89
CA TYR A 114 -5.14 -10.84 -11.67
C TYR A 114 -5.23 -11.88 -12.81
N ILE A 115 -4.21 -11.92 -13.66
CA ILE A 115 -4.16 -12.87 -14.79
C ILE A 115 -3.56 -14.20 -14.31
N PHE A 116 -4.38 -15.24 -14.31
CA PHE A 116 -3.94 -16.60 -14.00
C PHE A 116 -3.54 -17.34 -15.29
N GLY A 117 -2.37 -17.96 -15.27
CA GLY A 117 -1.88 -18.74 -16.42
C GLY A 117 -2.45 -20.16 -16.54
N LYS A 118 -3.03 -20.74 -15.49
CA LYS A 118 -3.67 -22.08 -15.41
C LYS A 118 -4.58 -22.12 -14.19
N GLU A 119 -5.48 -23.11 -14.12
CA GLU A 119 -6.31 -23.39 -12.92
C GLU A 119 -5.45 -23.55 -11.67
N ARG A 120 -5.40 -22.50 -10.84
CA ARG A 120 -4.61 -22.46 -9.62
C ARG A 120 -5.39 -21.72 -8.55
N TYR A 121 -5.20 -22.15 -7.30
CA TYR A 121 -5.64 -21.38 -6.15
C TYR A 121 -4.59 -20.33 -5.81
N ASN A 122 -5.08 -19.16 -5.43
CA ASN A 122 -4.24 -18.10 -4.89
C ASN A 122 -4.83 -17.63 -3.57
N VAL A 123 -4.06 -17.73 -2.49
CA VAL A 123 -4.42 -17.17 -1.19
C VAL A 123 -3.80 -15.78 -1.09
N VAL A 124 -4.65 -14.78 -0.93
CA VAL A 124 -4.26 -13.37 -0.81
C VAL A 124 -4.26 -12.99 0.67
N PHE A 125 -3.11 -12.58 1.17
CA PHE A 125 -2.91 -12.12 2.54
C PHE A 125 -3.22 -10.63 2.64
N VAL A 126 -4.10 -10.29 3.58
CA VAL A 126 -4.61 -8.94 3.76
C VAL A 126 -4.15 -8.39 5.10
N GLY A 127 -3.50 -7.24 5.06
CA GLY A 127 -3.00 -6.55 6.24
C GLY A 127 -4.09 -5.80 7.02
N SER A 128 -3.69 -5.16 8.10
CA SER A 128 -4.61 -4.52 9.07
C SER A 128 -5.41 -3.35 8.50
N GLN A 129 -4.90 -2.70 7.46
CA GLN A 129 -5.59 -1.60 6.77
C GLN A 129 -6.38 -2.08 5.54
N GLY A 130 -6.28 -3.38 5.21
CA GLY A 130 -6.92 -3.98 4.05
C GLY A 130 -6.03 -4.05 2.82
N GLU A 131 -4.74 -3.76 2.95
CA GLU A 131 -3.73 -3.90 1.89
C GLU A 131 -3.46 -5.35 1.56
N VAL A 132 -3.07 -5.62 0.31
CA VAL A 132 -2.51 -6.91 -0.07
C VAL A 132 -1.05 -6.94 0.36
N VAL A 133 -0.72 -7.84 1.30
CA VAL A 133 0.64 -8.04 1.83
C VAL A 133 1.41 -9.03 0.99
N ASP A 134 0.76 -10.16 0.63
CA ASP A 134 1.39 -11.23 -0.13
C ASP A 134 0.36 -12.10 -0.85
N ASN A 135 0.85 -12.92 -1.79
CA ASN A 135 0.06 -13.88 -2.54
C ASN A 135 0.75 -15.25 -2.50
N LEU A 136 0.01 -16.29 -2.11
CA LEU A 136 0.47 -17.67 -2.13
C LEU A 136 -0.24 -18.44 -3.23
N HIS A 137 0.51 -18.79 -4.26
CA HIS A 137 0.03 -19.65 -5.34
C HIS A 137 0.10 -21.11 -4.93
N LEU A 138 -1.02 -21.82 -5.04
CA LEU A 138 -1.15 -23.22 -4.68
C LEU A 138 -1.59 -24.02 -5.90
N ASP A 139 -0.83 -25.05 -6.21
CA ASP A 139 -1.26 -26.07 -7.15
C ASP A 139 -2.18 -27.07 -6.42
N PHE A 140 -3.24 -27.51 -7.07
CA PHE A 140 -4.32 -28.37 -6.52
C PHE A 140 -3.86 -29.64 -5.79
N TYR A 141 -2.62 -30.08 -6.03
CA TYR A 141 -2.10 -31.36 -5.55
C TYR A 141 -0.95 -31.26 -4.54
N SER A 142 -0.60 -30.08 -4.06
CA SER A 142 0.51 -29.98 -3.09
C SER A 142 0.04 -30.28 -1.67
N GLY A 143 0.47 -31.43 -1.12
CA GLY A 143 0.19 -31.82 0.26
C GLY A 143 0.71 -30.85 1.34
N SER A 144 1.41 -29.77 0.95
CA SER A 144 2.02 -28.78 1.84
C SER A 144 1.24 -27.46 1.94
N VAL A 145 -0.03 -27.42 1.49
CA VAL A 145 -0.86 -26.19 1.49
C VAL A 145 -0.97 -25.59 2.89
N LYS A 146 -1.29 -26.42 3.89
CA LYS A 146 -1.49 -25.98 5.28
C LYS A 146 -0.20 -25.44 5.89
N GLU A 147 0.92 -26.11 5.65
CA GLU A 147 2.23 -25.68 6.16
C GLU A 147 2.66 -24.34 5.54
N SER A 148 2.50 -24.20 4.24
CA SER A 148 2.83 -22.96 3.51
C SER A 148 1.95 -21.80 3.98
N LEU A 149 0.65 -22.06 4.20
CA LEU A 149 -0.29 -21.07 4.72
C LEU A 149 0.10 -20.62 6.13
N VAL A 150 0.31 -21.56 7.05
CA VAL A 150 0.68 -21.28 8.44
C VAL A 150 1.99 -20.49 8.50
N LYS A 151 3.01 -20.91 7.74
CA LYS A 151 4.29 -20.24 7.68
C LYS A 151 4.12 -18.74 7.32
N ARG A 152 3.37 -18.45 6.27
CA ARG A 152 3.15 -17.07 5.82
C ARG A 152 2.29 -16.26 6.78
N LEU A 153 1.27 -16.86 7.38
CA LEU A 153 0.47 -16.19 8.41
C LEU A 153 1.31 -15.76 9.62
N VAL A 154 2.24 -16.63 10.05
CA VAL A 154 3.17 -16.30 11.14
C VAL A 154 4.18 -15.24 10.72
N GLU A 155 4.71 -15.33 9.49
CA GLU A 155 5.70 -14.40 8.97
C GLU A 155 5.17 -12.97 8.83
N TYR A 156 3.95 -12.81 8.32
CA TYR A 156 3.38 -11.49 8.03
C TYR A 156 2.40 -10.97 9.08
N GLY A 157 1.91 -11.82 9.98
CA GLY A 157 0.94 -11.41 10.99
C GLY A 157 -0.38 -10.87 10.43
N CYS A 158 -0.80 -11.35 9.24
CA CYS A 158 -1.98 -10.84 8.56
C CYS A 158 -3.26 -11.21 9.29
N PRO A 159 -4.17 -10.24 9.56
CA PRO A 159 -5.44 -10.50 10.25
C PRO A 159 -6.50 -11.14 9.37
N ALA A 160 -6.34 -11.11 8.05
CA ALA A 160 -7.35 -11.63 7.13
C ALA A 160 -6.75 -12.21 5.84
N VAL A 161 -7.50 -13.09 5.20
CA VAL A 161 -7.19 -13.63 3.87
C VAL A 161 -8.45 -13.77 3.03
N PHE A 162 -8.30 -13.79 1.71
CA PHE A 162 -9.29 -14.33 0.79
C PHE A 162 -8.62 -15.25 -0.22
N VAL A 163 -9.40 -16.10 -0.86
CA VAL A 163 -8.89 -17.08 -1.82
C VAL A 163 -9.48 -16.80 -3.19
N MET A 164 -8.66 -16.94 -4.23
CA MET A 164 -9.10 -16.85 -5.62
C MET A 164 -8.75 -18.13 -6.35
N ARG A 165 -9.57 -18.51 -7.34
CA ARG A 165 -9.28 -19.57 -8.31
C ARG A 165 -9.61 -19.06 -9.70
N SER A 166 -8.73 -19.33 -10.68
CA SER A 166 -9.05 -19.15 -12.10
C SER A 166 -9.69 -20.41 -12.68
N GLY A 167 -10.50 -20.25 -13.72
CA GLY A 167 -11.08 -21.35 -14.49
C GLY A 167 -12.59 -21.23 -14.68
N SER A 168 -13.31 -22.35 -14.64
CA SER A 168 -14.77 -22.35 -14.79
C SER A 168 -15.45 -21.47 -13.73
N GLU A 169 -16.44 -20.68 -14.14
CA GLU A 169 -17.18 -19.74 -13.27
C GLU A 169 -18.04 -20.45 -12.21
N ASN A 170 -18.23 -21.76 -12.34
CA ASN A 170 -19.00 -22.53 -11.37
C ASN A 170 -18.14 -22.86 -10.15
N ILE A 171 -18.71 -22.69 -8.97
CA ILE A 171 -18.14 -23.21 -7.71
C ILE A 171 -18.34 -24.72 -7.68
N LEU A 172 -17.25 -25.44 -7.60
CA LEU A 172 -17.21 -26.89 -7.59
C LEU A 172 -17.22 -27.44 -6.16
N GLY A 173 -17.62 -28.70 -5.98
CA GLY A 173 -17.54 -29.37 -4.68
C GLY A 173 -16.10 -29.44 -4.13
N SER A 174 -15.11 -29.55 -5.01
CA SER A 174 -13.68 -29.46 -4.66
C SER A 174 -13.29 -28.10 -4.08
N ASP A 175 -13.88 -27.02 -4.57
CA ASP A 175 -13.64 -25.68 -4.06
C ASP A 175 -14.16 -25.53 -2.63
N VAL A 176 -15.37 -26.06 -2.37
CA VAL A 176 -15.99 -26.04 -1.03
C VAL A 176 -15.10 -26.80 -0.04
N ASN A 177 -14.62 -27.99 -0.41
CA ASN A 177 -13.72 -28.78 0.43
C ASN A 177 -12.41 -28.05 0.71
N PHE A 178 -11.78 -27.48 -0.32
CA PHE A 178 -10.54 -26.70 -0.19
C PHE A 178 -10.72 -25.49 0.74
N VAL A 179 -11.77 -24.71 0.54
CA VAL A 179 -12.07 -23.55 1.38
C VAL A 179 -12.35 -23.95 2.81
N SER A 180 -13.07 -25.05 3.04
CA SER A 180 -13.32 -25.58 4.39
C SER A 180 -12.02 -25.94 5.11
N GLU A 181 -11.07 -26.58 4.42
CA GLU A 181 -9.75 -26.88 5.00
C GLU A 181 -8.94 -25.64 5.35
N ILE A 182 -8.96 -24.63 4.48
CA ILE A 182 -8.32 -23.33 4.72
C ILE A 182 -8.97 -22.66 5.95
N LYS A 183 -10.29 -22.59 6.02
CA LYS A 183 -11.01 -21.98 7.14
C LYS A 183 -10.68 -22.60 8.49
N ILE A 184 -10.51 -23.91 8.57
CA ILE A 184 -10.11 -24.58 9.81
C ILE A 184 -8.75 -24.04 10.30
N VAL A 185 -7.78 -23.89 9.40
CA VAL A 185 -6.46 -23.35 9.73
C VAL A 185 -6.57 -21.90 10.17
N LEU A 186 -7.32 -21.09 9.44
CA LEU A 186 -7.49 -19.66 9.74
C LEU A 186 -8.17 -19.45 11.10
N LEU A 187 -9.22 -20.23 11.39
CA LEU A 187 -9.92 -20.17 12.67
C LEU A 187 -8.98 -20.49 13.83
N ALA A 188 -8.16 -21.53 13.69
CA ALA A 188 -7.18 -21.90 14.70
C ALA A 188 -6.12 -20.82 14.95
N MET A 189 -5.85 -19.97 13.96
CA MET A 189 -4.89 -18.88 14.04
C MET A 189 -5.52 -17.51 14.34
N GLY A 190 -6.85 -17.43 14.50
CA GLY A 190 -7.54 -16.16 14.73
C GLY A 190 -7.58 -15.24 13.50
N VAL A 191 -7.42 -15.80 12.29
CA VAL A 191 -7.39 -15.04 11.03
C VAL A 191 -8.77 -15.08 10.36
N VAL A 192 -9.23 -13.92 9.88
CA VAL A 192 -10.53 -13.78 9.23
C VAL A 192 -10.48 -14.27 7.78
N PHE A 193 -11.38 -15.18 7.41
CA PHE A 193 -11.63 -15.52 6.02
C PHE A 193 -12.63 -14.54 5.40
N LEU A 194 -12.20 -13.78 4.39
CA LEU A 194 -13.01 -12.72 3.80
C LEU A 194 -13.91 -13.22 2.67
N ASP A 195 -13.38 -14.06 1.77
CA ASP A 195 -14.11 -14.49 0.59
C ASP A 195 -13.40 -15.65 -0.13
N TYR A 196 -14.16 -16.34 -1.00
CA TYR A 196 -13.63 -17.17 -2.06
C TYR A 196 -14.18 -16.69 -3.41
N ILE A 197 -13.29 -16.36 -4.34
CA ILE A 197 -13.65 -15.76 -5.62
C ILE A 197 -13.19 -16.66 -6.76
N VAL A 198 -14.14 -17.07 -7.61
CA VAL A 198 -13.85 -17.75 -8.87
C VAL A 198 -13.72 -16.70 -9.96
N VAL A 199 -12.58 -16.72 -10.64
CA VAL A 199 -12.25 -15.81 -11.75
C VAL A 199 -12.46 -16.57 -13.05
N GLY A 200 -13.58 -16.33 -13.71
CA GLY A 200 -13.87 -16.84 -15.05
C GLY A 200 -13.38 -15.91 -16.15
N VAL A 201 -13.69 -16.27 -17.40
CA VAL A 201 -13.32 -15.46 -18.57
C VAL A 201 -14.09 -14.15 -18.59
N ASP A 202 -15.39 -14.21 -18.33
CA ASP A 202 -16.28 -13.05 -18.46
C ASP A 202 -16.69 -12.44 -17.10
N ALA A 203 -16.69 -13.23 -16.04
CA ALA A 203 -17.17 -12.82 -14.74
C ALA A 203 -16.32 -13.34 -13.58
N CYS A 204 -16.40 -12.63 -12.43
CA CYS A 204 -15.93 -13.10 -11.15
C CYS A 204 -17.12 -13.43 -10.25
N VAL A 205 -17.11 -14.60 -9.62
CA VAL A 205 -18.17 -15.07 -8.73
C VAL A 205 -17.63 -15.19 -7.31
N SER A 206 -18.20 -14.45 -6.38
CA SER A 206 -17.93 -14.59 -4.94
C SER A 206 -18.79 -15.71 -4.36
N ILE A 207 -18.20 -16.55 -3.51
CA ILE A 207 -18.95 -17.61 -2.81
C ILE A 207 -20.05 -17.05 -1.93
N ASN A 208 -19.86 -15.83 -1.41
CA ASN A 208 -20.84 -15.14 -0.56
C ASN A 208 -22.13 -14.80 -1.31
N ASP A 209 -22.12 -14.79 -2.66
CA ASP A 209 -23.30 -14.57 -3.50
C ASP A 209 -24.00 -15.88 -3.91
N THR A 210 -23.50 -17.01 -3.47
CA THR A 210 -23.98 -18.33 -3.88
C THR A 210 -24.64 -19.11 -2.76
N LYS A 211 -25.37 -20.15 -3.13
CA LYS A 211 -25.95 -21.11 -2.17
C LYS A 211 -24.88 -21.86 -1.34
N HIS A 212 -23.66 -21.90 -1.83
CA HIS A 212 -22.53 -22.60 -1.21
C HIS A 212 -22.00 -21.87 0.03
N TYR A 213 -22.29 -20.57 0.20
CA TYR A 213 -21.93 -19.82 1.41
C TYR A 213 -22.45 -20.51 2.69
N LYS A 214 -23.71 -20.99 2.67
CA LYS A 214 -24.30 -21.71 3.82
C LYS A 214 -23.58 -23.00 4.21
N LEU A 215 -22.84 -23.62 3.29
CA LEU A 215 -22.05 -24.83 3.57
C LEU A 215 -20.73 -24.48 4.30
N LEU A 216 -20.38 -23.22 4.36
CA LEU A 216 -19.16 -22.73 5.02
C LEU A 216 -19.42 -22.08 6.38
N GLU A 217 -20.70 -21.96 6.82
CA GLU A 217 -21.09 -21.37 8.10
C GLU A 217 -21.02 -22.33 9.29
N ASN A 218 -20.70 -23.63 9.04
CA ASN A 218 -20.59 -24.67 10.07
C ASN A 218 -19.17 -24.96 10.50
#